data_b29c050ce3a742cb5a330cdf0c8b963b
#
_entry.id   b29c050ce3a742cb5a330cdf0c8b963b
#
_cell.length_a   1.000
_cell.length_b   1.000
_cell.length_c   1.000
_cell.angle_alpha   90.00
_cell.angle_beta   90.00
_cell.angle_gamma   90.00
#
_symmetry.space_group_name_H-M   'P 1'
#
loop_
_entity.id
_entity.type
_entity.pdbx_description
1 polymer ?
#
loop_
_entity_poly.entity_id
_entity_poly.type
_entity_poly.pdbx_seq_one_letter_code
_entity_poly.pdbx_strand_id
1 'polypeptide(L)'
;MDTETDKDPSVDSAIAFVLEAEQDALAAIENCEQQADRIMREARKAIRGMVRRTEDRISHLHSGCAERNLQLVAELEATALAEVSEPDRDHGSEERLAATAVAAARRLTTLENDGVD
;
A
#
# COMPACT_ATOMS: atom_id res chain seq x y z
N MET A 1 20.56 -58.54 -53.34
CA MET A 1 19.42 -57.71 -53.31
C MET A 1 19.55 -56.80 -52.10
N ASP A 2 20.32 -55.77 -52.30
CA ASP A 2 20.64 -54.83 -51.21
C ASP A 2 19.71 -53.67 -51.34
N THR A 3 18.64 -53.72 -50.54
CA THR A 3 17.91 -52.51 -50.17
C THR A 3 18.71 -51.78 -49.10
N GLU A 4 19.90 -51.36 -49.46
CA GLU A 4 20.53 -50.30 -48.77
C GLU A 4 19.64 -49.07 -48.99
N THR A 5 18.87 -48.75 -47.99
CA THR A 5 18.32 -47.38 -47.81
C THR A 5 19.57 -46.52 -47.79
N ASP A 6 19.87 -45.93 -48.92
CA ASP A 6 20.90 -44.91 -49.08
C ASP A 6 20.43 -43.72 -48.26
N LYS A 7 20.79 -43.78 -46.99
CA LYS A 7 20.47 -42.75 -46.01
C LYS A 7 21.44 -41.65 -46.29
N ASP A 8 21.00 -40.74 -47.11
CA ASP A 8 21.79 -39.59 -47.50
C ASP A 8 22.18 -38.82 -46.20
N PRO A 9 23.48 -38.78 -45.87
CA PRO A 9 23.96 -38.12 -44.64
C PRO A 9 23.54 -36.64 -44.55
N SER A 10 23.19 -36.02 -45.67
CA SER A 10 22.67 -34.65 -45.69
C SER A 10 21.23 -34.57 -45.18
N VAL A 11 20.39 -35.58 -45.40
CA VAL A 11 19.02 -35.65 -44.90
C VAL A 11 19.02 -35.90 -43.38
N ASP A 12 19.87 -36.82 -42.91
CA ASP A 12 20.03 -37.08 -41.48
C ASP A 12 20.53 -35.86 -40.73
N SER A 13 21.46 -35.13 -41.32
CA SER A 13 21.98 -33.87 -40.76
C SER A 13 20.89 -32.78 -40.70
N ALA A 14 20.05 -32.70 -41.73
CA ALA A 14 18.93 -31.76 -41.75
C ALA A 14 17.86 -32.10 -40.70
N ILE A 15 17.56 -33.37 -40.53
CA ILE A 15 16.60 -33.84 -39.50
C ILE A 15 17.18 -33.55 -38.08
N ALA A 16 18.45 -33.85 -37.86
CA ALA A 16 19.11 -33.58 -36.60
C ALA A 16 19.08 -32.07 -36.27
N PHE A 17 19.31 -31.22 -37.24
CA PHE A 17 19.23 -29.77 -37.10
C PHE A 17 17.82 -29.28 -36.74
N VAL A 18 16.78 -29.82 -37.38
CA VAL A 18 15.40 -29.50 -37.09
C VAL A 18 15.02 -29.95 -35.68
N LEU A 19 15.41 -31.15 -35.27
CA LEU A 19 15.15 -31.68 -33.93
C LEU A 19 15.83 -30.83 -32.84
N GLU A 20 17.07 -30.44 -33.08
CA GLU A 20 17.81 -29.55 -32.17
C GLU A 20 17.11 -28.18 -32.06
N ALA A 21 16.70 -27.59 -33.18
CA ALA A 21 15.96 -26.35 -33.21
C ALA A 21 14.60 -26.42 -32.48
N GLU A 22 13.88 -27.54 -32.62
CA GLU A 22 12.64 -27.80 -31.89
C GLU A 22 12.89 -27.90 -30.38
N GLN A 23 13.93 -28.61 -29.96
CA GLN A 23 14.31 -28.73 -28.54
C GLN A 23 14.70 -27.38 -27.94
N ASP A 24 15.50 -26.63 -28.68
CA ASP A 24 15.90 -25.27 -28.25
C ASP A 24 14.69 -24.34 -28.13
N ALA A 25 13.76 -24.43 -29.07
CA ALA A 25 12.53 -23.64 -29.04
C ALA A 25 11.65 -24.01 -27.83
N LEU A 26 11.48 -25.31 -27.55
CA LEU A 26 10.73 -25.79 -26.39
C LEU A 26 11.39 -25.34 -25.07
N ALA A 27 12.71 -25.48 -24.99
CA ALA A 27 13.46 -25.01 -23.82
C ALA A 27 13.35 -23.50 -23.61
N ALA A 28 13.37 -22.73 -24.70
CA ALA A 28 13.15 -21.26 -24.63
C ALA A 28 11.75 -20.89 -24.15
N ILE A 29 10.72 -21.60 -24.63
CA ILE A 29 9.34 -21.40 -24.17
C ILE A 29 9.21 -21.72 -22.68
N GLU A 30 9.71 -22.86 -22.25
CA GLU A 30 9.68 -23.25 -20.83
C GLU A 30 10.41 -22.24 -19.95
N ASN A 31 11.56 -21.74 -20.37
CA ASN A 31 12.30 -20.69 -19.66
C ASN A 31 11.49 -19.40 -19.57
N CYS A 32 10.83 -18.99 -20.66
CA CYS A 32 9.96 -17.80 -20.66
C CYS A 32 8.78 -17.96 -19.69
N GLU A 33 8.14 -19.13 -19.69
CA GLU A 33 7.03 -19.42 -18.75
C GLU A 33 7.51 -19.37 -17.30
N GLN A 34 8.64 -19.97 -16.98
CA GLN A 34 9.23 -19.91 -15.64
C GLN A 34 9.58 -18.49 -15.22
N GLN A 35 10.12 -17.68 -16.13
CA GLN A 35 10.41 -16.27 -15.88
C GLN A 35 9.14 -15.47 -15.64
N ALA A 36 8.11 -15.68 -16.46
CA ALA A 36 6.81 -15.02 -16.29
C ALA A 36 6.18 -15.35 -14.93
N ASP A 37 6.19 -16.62 -14.55
CA ASP A 37 5.70 -17.07 -13.24
C ASP A 37 6.49 -16.47 -12.08
N ARG A 38 7.79 -16.35 -12.22
CA ARG A 38 8.62 -15.70 -11.20
C ARG A 38 8.28 -14.23 -11.06
N ILE A 39 8.18 -13.52 -12.18
CA ILE A 39 7.80 -12.09 -12.19
C ILE A 39 6.43 -11.90 -11.54
N MET A 40 5.46 -12.73 -11.87
CA MET A 40 4.12 -12.67 -11.28
C MET A 40 4.14 -12.93 -9.78
N ARG A 41 4.90 -13.90 -9.30
CA ARG A 41 5.05 -14.17 -7.86
C ARG A 41 5.71 -13.01 -7.13
N GLU A 42 6.77 -12.43 -7.69
CA GLU A 42 7.47 -11.29 -7.12
C GLU A 42 6.57 -10.04 -7.07
N ALA A 43 5.83 -9.77 -8.14
CA ALA A 43 4.87 -8.66 -8.21
C ALA A 43 3.77 -8.81 -7.14
N ARG A 44 3.17 -10.00 -7.01
CA ARG A 44 2.18 -10.28 -5.97
C ARG A 44 2.74 -10.11 -4.56
N LYS A 45 3.98 -10.54 -4.34
CA LYS A 45 4.67 -10.34 -3.05
C LYS A 45 4.89 -8.86 -2.75
N ALA A 46 5.32 -8.09 -3.75
CA ALA A 46 5.52 -6.65 -3.63
C ALA A 46 4.20 -5.93 -3.30
N ILE A 47 3.12 -6.27 -4.01
CA ILE A 47 1.78 -5.71 -3.76
C ILE A 47 1.32 -6.00 -2.32
N ARG A 48 1.42 -7.25 -1.85
CA ARG A 48 1.07 -7.59 -0.47
C ARG A 48 1.90 -6.81 0.55
N GLY A 49 3.20 -6.61 0.28
CA GLY A 49 4.06 -5.79 1.11
C GLY A 49 3.65 -4.31 1.14
N MET A 50 3.22 -3.75 0.01
CA MET A 50 2.72 -2.38 -0.06
C MET A 50 1.40 -2.23 0.70
N VAL A 51 0.44 -3.12 0.48
CA VAL A 51 -0.84 -3.13 1.17
C VAL A 51 -0.63 -3.16 2.69
N ARG A 52 0.19 -4.09 3.17
CA ARG A 52 0.49 -4.21 4.60
C ARG A 52 1.09 -2.91 5.18
N ARG A 53 2.08 -2.33 4.51
CA ARG A 53 2.66 -1.04 4.96
C ARG A 53 1.64 0.08 4.98
N THR A 54 0.74 0.11 4.01
CA THR A 54 -0.32 1.11 3.94
C THR A 54 -1.32 0.92 5.08
N GLU A 55 -1.74 -0.30 5.35
CA GLU A 55 -2.63 -0.64 6.48
C GLU A 55 -1.99 -0.27 7.83
N ASP A 56 -0.71 -0.59 8.02
CA ASP A 56 0.05 -0.21 9.23
C ASP A 56 0.11 1.32 9.40
N ARG A 57 0.34 2.05 8.32
CA ARG A 57 0.36 3.53 8.35
C ARG A 57 -1.02 4.11 8.67
N ILE A 58 -2.07 3.60 8.05
CA ILE A 58 -3.45 4.03 8.31
C ILE A 58 -3.81 3.77 9.77
N SER A 59 -3.50 2.59 10.29
CA SER A 59 -3.74 2.21 11.68
C SER A 59 -2.99 3.14 12.64
N HIS A 60 -1.74 3.45 12.34
CA HIS A 60 -0.94 4.37 13.15
C HIS A 60 -1.50 5.81 13.14
N LEU A 61 -1.94 6.29 11.98
CA LEU A 61 -2.59 7.60 11.85
C LEU A 61 -3.90 7.66 12.62
N HIS A 62 -4.74 6.63 12.53
CA HIS A 62 -5.99 6.56 13.28
C HIS A 62 -5.76 6.57 14.79
N SER A 63 -4.79 5.81 15.27
CA SER A 63 -4.43 5.79 16.70
C SER A 63 -3.92 7.16 17.17
N GLY A 64 -3.06 7.81 16.39
CA GLY A 64 -2.55 9.14 16.71
C GLY A 64 -3.64 10.21 16.70
N CYS A 65 -4.57 10.16 15.75
CA CYS A 65 -5.73 11.06 15.72
C CYS A 65 -6.67 10.84 16.91
N ALA A 66 -6.96 9.58 17.26
CA ALA A 66 -7.80 9.25 18.40
C ALA A 66 -7.19 9.74 19.71
N GLU A 67 -5.90 9.53 19.91
CA GLU A 67 -5.18 10.02 21.09
C GLU A 67 -5.20 11.54 21.19
N ARG A 68 -4.95 12.22 20.08
CA ARG A 68 -4.99 13.69 20.01
C ARG A 68 -6.40 14.23 20.28
N ASN A 69 -7.44 13.59 19.77
CA ASN A 69 -8.82 13.96 20.02
C ASN A 69 -9.18 13.82 21.53
N LEU A 70 -8.73 12.75 22.17
CA LEU A 70 -8.92 12.57 23.61
C LEU A 70 -8.21 13.66 24.42
N GLN A 71 -7.00 14.04 24.04
CA GLN A 71 -6.27 15.14 24.67
C GLN A 71 -7.01 16.48 24.51
N LEU A 72 -7.50 16.79 23.31
CA LEU A 72 -8.27 18.01 23.04
C LEU A 72 -9.58 18.06 23.85
N VAL A 73 -10.29 16.96 23.94
CA VAL A 73 -11.50 16.85 24.77
C VAL A 73 -11.18 17.10 26.25
N ALA A 74 -10.11 16.48 26.76
CA ALA A 74 -9.66 16.67 28.14
C ALA A 74 -9.25 18.12 28.42
N GLU A 75 -8.56 18.79 27.49
CA GLU A 75 -8.22 20.22 27.59
C GLU A 75 -9.47 21.11 27.61
N LEU A 76 -10.44 20.83 26.75
CA LEU A 76 -11.70 21.56 26.70
C LEU A 76 -12.52 21.38 27.99
N GLU A 77 -12.60 20.17 28.52
CA GLU A 77 -13.28 19.88 29.79
C GLU A 77 -12.59 20.60 30.96
N ALA A 78 -11.27 20.59 31.03
CA ALA A 78 -10.52 21.31 32.05
C ALA A 78 -10.70 22.80 31.96
N THR A 79 -10.74 23.37 30.76
CA THR A 79 -11.02 24.82 30.55
C THR A 79 -12.43 25.17 30.95
N ALA A 80 -13.42 24.37 30.57
CA ALA A 80 -14.82 24.58 30.95
C ALA A 80 -15.04 24.51 32.47
N LEU A 81 -14.38 23.54 33.15
CA LEU A 81 -14.44 23.45 34.60
C LEU A 81 -13.78 24.65 35.31
N ALA A 82 -12.67 25.14 34.79
CA ALA A 82 -11.99 26.32 35.33
C ALA A 82 -12.87 27.59 35.19
N GLU A 83 -13.60 27.73 34.08
CA GLU A 83 -14.53 28.85 33.86
C GLU A 83 -15.77 28.76 34.75
N VAL A 84 -16.30 27.57 35.01
CA VAL A 84 -17.47 27.36 35.89
C VAL A 84 -17.11 27.54 37.36
N SER A 85 -15.88 27.32 37.78
CA SER A 85 -15.44 27.48 39.17
C SER A 85 -15.11 28.94 39.55
N GLU A 86 -15.12 29.88 38.64
CA GLU A 86 -15.11 31.32 38.93
C GLU A 86 -16.55 31.85 39.08
N PRO A 87 -17.04 32.15 40.30
CA PRO A 87 -18.43 32.54 40.53
C PRO A 87 -18.70 34.01 40.27
N ASP A 88 -18.15 34.58 39.27
CA ASP A 88 -18.54 35.92 38.84
C ASP A 88 -18.09 36.17 37.40
N ARG A 89 -19.08 36.55 36.63
CA ARG A 89 -18.94 37.31 35.39
C ARG A 89 -19.40 36.60 34.12
N ASP A 90 -20.74 36.77 33.91
CA ASP A 90 -21.06 37.82 32.99
C ASP A 90 -20.64 37.55 31.53
N HIS A 91 -21.59 37.50 30.65
CA HIS A 91 -21.61 37.63 29.18
C HIS A 91 -20.31 37.35 28.37
N GLY A 92 -19.13 37.42 28.97
CA GLY A 92 -17.85 37.07 28.33
C GLY A 92 -17.52 35.58 28.31
N SER A 93 -18.19 34.77 29.11
CA SER A 93 -17.87 33.31 29.19
C SER A 93 -18.43 32.52 28.01
N GLU A 94 -19.60 32.89 27.49
CA GLU A 94 -20.20 32.28 26.31
C GLU A 94 -19.39 32.59 25.05
N GLU A 95 -18.93 33.85 24.89
CA GLU A 95 -18.04 34.22 23.78
C GLU A 95 -16.71 33.50 23.83
N ARG A 96 -16.12 33.28 25.01
CA ARG A 96 -14.87 32.52 25.19
C ARG A 96 -15.06 31.04 24.90
N LEU A 97 -16.16 30.43 25.33
CA LEU A 97 -16.53 29.05 25.01
C LEU A 97 -16.72 28.87 23.51
N ALA A 98 -17.43 29.75 22.85
CA ALA A 98 -17.63 29.76 21.42
C ALA A 98 -16.29 29.91 20.66
N ALA A 99 -15.43 30.85 21.09
CA ALA A 99 -14.09 31.04 20.49
C ALA A 99 -13.19 29.84 20.70
N THR A 100 -13.23 29.19 21.86
CA THR A 100 -12.46 27.99 22.17
C THR A 100 -12.94 26.78 21.33
N ALA A 101 -14.25 26.62 21.20
CA ALA A 101 -14.84 25.58 20.36
C ALA A 101 -14.48 25.76 18.87
N VAL A 102 -14.51 26.99 18.36
CA VAL A 102 -14.10 27.34 17.00
C VAL A 102 -12.59 27.06 16.79
N ALA A 103 -11.74 27.43 17.74
CA ALA A 103 -10.32 27.18 17.69
C ALA A 103 -10.00 25.68 17.70
N ALA A 104 -10.70 24.89 18.52
CA ALA A 104 -10.57 23.43 18.54
C ALA A 104 -11.04 22.78 17.23
N ALA A 105 -12.17 23.23 16.69
CA ALA A 105 -12.69 22.78 15.40
C ALA A 105 -11.72 23.09 14.24
N ARG A 106 -11.11 24.27 14.24
CA ARG A 106 -10.07 24.64 13.26
C ARG A 106 -8.82 23.76 13.37
N ARG A 107 -8.39 23.42 14.57
CA ARG A 107 -7.24 22.50 14.77
C ARG A 107 -7.55 21.10 14.25
N LEU A 108 -8.75 20.60 14.44
CA LEU A 108 -9.20 19.29 13.92
C LEU A 108 -9.24 19.28 12.39
N THR A 109 -9.74 20.34 11.75
CA THR A 109 -9.81 20.45 10.29
C THR A 109 -8.45 20.67 9.63
N THR A 110 -7.52 21.37 10.26
CA THR A 110 -6.16 21.53 9.73
C THR A 110 -5.37 20.22 9.78
N LEU A 111 -5.64 19.35 10.75
CA LEU A 111 -5.02 18.02 10.83
C LEU A 111 -5.55 17.04 9.76
N GLU A 112 -6.80 17.18 9.33
CA GLU A 112 -7.34 16.43 8.19
C GLU A 112 -6.72 16.85 6.86
N ASN A 113 -6.32 18.11 6.73
CA ASN A 113 -5.79 18.65 5.47
C ASN A 113 -4.27 18.39 5.28
N ASP A 114 -3.51 18.23 6.36
CA ASP A 114 -2.07 17.90 6.31
C ASP A 114 -1.80 16.40 6.05
N GLY A 115 -2.82 15.58 5.99
CA GLY A 115 -2.73 14.14 5.74
C GLY A 115 -2.91 13.71 4.28
N VAL A 116 -3.06 14.64 3.32
CA VAL A 116 -3.40 14.37 1.91
C VAL A 116 -2.24 14.66 0.93
N ASP A 117 -1.03 14.84 1.39
CA ASP A 117 0.17 14.88 0.52
C ASP A 117 1.01 13.63 0.61
#